data_38eacc47ac74c6972bf52e8a1c390462
#
_entry.id   38eacc47ac74c6972bf52e8a1c390462
#
_cell.length_a   1.000
_cell.length_b   1.000
_cell.length_c   1.000
_cell.angle_alpha   90.00
_cell.angle_beta   90.00
_cell.angle_gamma   90.00
#
_symmetry.space_group_name_H-M   'P 1'
#
loop_
_entity.id
_entity.type
_entity.pdbx_description
1 polymer ?
#
loop_
_entity_poly.entity_id
_entity_poly.type
_entity_poly.pdbx_seq_one_letter_code
_entity_poly.pdbx_strand_id
1 'polypeptide(L)'
;MANLHPTAWVAPGAYLRGDVTLGEQTNVWYNAVLRADQEKITIGAFSNVQDNCVLHGCTVEDKCLIGMNSVILDHAVIGEGSIVGAGAVVAAGTIVPPRSLVVGIPAKVKKTLTDEDVAGSVANADSYLGLMTIGQADPENQG
;
A
#
# COMPACT_ATOMS: atom_id res chain seq x y z
N MET A 1 -8.48 12.67 -10.60
CA MET A 1 -9.50 12.68 -9.53
C MET A 1 -9.49 11.34 -8.82
N ALA A 2 -9.54 11.35 -7.50
CA ALA A 2 -9.47 10.11 -6.73
C ALA A 2 -10.83 9.38 -6.71
N ASN A 3 -10.79 8.06 -6.89
CA ASN A 3 -11.95 7.16 -6.80
C ASN A 3 -11.74 6.25 -5.59
N LEU A 4 -12.38 6.58 -4.48
CA LEU A 4 -12.21 5.85 -3.24
C LEU A 4 -13.43 4.99 -2.96
N HIS A 5 -13.22 3.69 -2.79
CA HIS A 5 -14.31 2.81 -2.33
C HIS A 5 -14.82 3.32 -0.96
N PRO A 6 -16.14 3.23 -0.67
CA PRO A 6 -16.67 3.72 0.60
C PRO A 6 -16.01 3.13 1.84
N THR A 7 -15.45 1.92 1.75
CA THR A 7 -14.76 1.27 2.86
C THR A 7 -13.25 1.54 2.90
N ALA A 8 -12.71 2.29 1.93
CA ALA A 8 -11.30 2.67 1.93
C ALA A 8 -11.04 3.73 3.00
N TRP A 9 -9.88 3.65 3.63
CA TRP A 9 -9.48 4.59 4.66
C TRP A 9 -8.15 5.26 4.30
N VAL A 10 -8.12 6.58 4.44
CA VAL A 10 -6.93 7.39 4.17
C VAL A 10 -6.61 8.19 5.42
N ALA A 11 -5.42 8.00 5.96
CA ALA A 11 -4.97 8.67 7.17
C ALA A 11 -4.82 10.18 6.97
N PRO A 12 -4.99 10.97 8.04
CA PRO A 12 -4.59 12.37 8.02
C PRO A 12 -3.11 12.50 7.63
N GLY A 13 -2.80 13.48 6.78
CA GLY A 13 -1.44 13.70 6.30
C GLY A 13 -1.01 12.83 5.11
N ALA A 14 -1.79 11.83 4.73
CA ALA A 14 -1.58 11.16 3.46
C ALA A 14 -2.06 12.07 2.32
N TYR A 15 -1.32 12.07 1.21
CA TYR A 15 -1.62 12.95 0.08
C TYR A 15 -1.86 12.12 -1.18
N LEU A 16 -3.05 12.24 -1.73
CA LEU A 16 -3.44 11.59 -2.98
C LEU A 16 -3.63 12.66 -4.05
N ARG A 17 -2.95 12.53 -5.18
CA ARG A 17 -3.04 13.47 -6.28
C ARG A 17 -3.29 12.76 -7.60
N GLY A 18 -4.25 13.28 -8.36
CA GLY A 18 -4.55 12.79 -9.69
C GLY A 18 -5.46 11.56 -9.70
N ASP A 19 -5.28 10.70 -10.68
CA ASP A 19 -6.15 9.53 -10.91
C ASP A 19 -5.73 8.36 -10.01
N VAL A 20 -6.18 8.40 -8.75
CA VAL A 20 -5.93 7.34 -7.75
C VAL A 20 -7.22 6.58 -7.50
N THR A 21 -7.20 5.27 -7.65
CA THR A 21 -8.31 4.38 -7.33
C THR A 21 -7.94 3.49 -6.16
N LEU A 22 -8.74 3.53 -5.10
CA LEU A 22 -8.60 2.64 -3.93
C LEU A 22 -9.80 1.69 -3.88
N GLY A 23 -9.52 0.39 -3.86
CA GLY A 23 -10.53 -0.65 -3.78
C GLY A 23 -11.10 -0.83 -2.37
N GLU A 24 -11.95 -1.85 -2.24
CA GLU A 24 -12.60 -2.21 -0.98
C GLU A 24 -11.58 -2.48 0.12
N GLN A 25 -11.85 -1.97 1.33
CA GLN A 25 -11.03 -2.23 2.53
C GLN A 25 -9.53 -1.90 2.36
N THR A 26 -9.19 -0.99 1.46
CA THR A 26 -7.82 -0.48 1.38
C THR A 26 -7.55 0.50 2.51
N ASN A 27 -6.29 0.59 2.92
CA ASN A 27 -5.90 1.61 3.88
C ASN A 27 -4.55 2.22 3.49
N VAL A 28 -4.49 3.55 3.58
CA VAL A 28 -3.32 4.36 3.26
C VAL A 28 -2.97 5.17 4.50
N TRP A 29 -1.75 5.01 4.97
CA TRP A 29 -1.32 5.49 6.28
C TRP A 29 -0.65 6.85 6.24
N TYR A 30 -0.17 7.31 7.41
CA TYR A 30 0.34 8.67 7.60
C TYR A 30 1.50 9.01 6.67
N ASN A 31 1.46 10.20 6.13
CA ASN A 31 2.51 10.76 5.28
C ASN A 31 2.79 9.97 4.00
N ALA A 32 1.94 9.03 3.64
CA ALA A 32 2.06 8.36 2.35
C ALA A 32 1.68 9.34 1.24
N VAL A 33 2.38 9.27 0.12
CA VAL A 33 2.14 10.12 -1.05
C VAL A 33 1.85 9.23 -2.26
N LEU A 34 0.66 9.35 -2.81
CA LEU A 34 0.25 8.64 -4.02
C LEU A 34 0.05 9.67 -5.14
N ARG A 35 1.03 9.76 -6.03
CA ARG A 35 1.01 10.74 -7.14
C ARG A 35 0.68 10.07 -8.46
N ALA A 36 -0.49 10.38 -8.96
CA ALA A 36 -1.01 9.86 -10.23
C ALA A 36 -1.30 11.00 -11.20
N ASP A 37 -0.46 12.01 -11.22
CA ASP A 37 -0.62 13.18 -12.07
C ASP A 37 -0.18 12.94 -13.53
N GLN A 38 0.59 11.92 -13.80
CA GLN A 38 0.96 11.49 -15.16
C GLN A 38 0.37 10.13 -15.50
N GLU A 39 0.57 9.14 -14.63
CA GLU A 39 0.05 7.79 -14.79
C GLU A 39 -0.84 7.44 -13.60
N LYS A 40 -1.94 6.74 -13.85
CA LYS A 40 -2.87 6.36 -12.79
C LYS A 40 -2.25 5.41 -11.77
N ILE A 41 -2.76 5.47 -10.54
CA ILE A 41 -2.47 4.50 -9.48
C ILE A 41 -3.74 3.71 -9.20
N THR A 42 -3.62 2.39 -9.14
CA THR A 42 -4.70 1.50 -8.72
C THR A 42 -4.22 0.67 -7.54
N ILE A 43 -4.96 0.72 -6.44
CA ILE A 43 -4.70 -0.11 -5.25
C ILE A 43 -5.87 -1.07 -5.10
N GLY A 44 -5.59 -2.37 -5.19
CA GLY A 44 -6.59 -3.43 -5.13
C GLY A 44 -7.16 -3.63 -3.73
N ALA A 45 -8.26 -4.40 -3.67
CA ALA A 45 -8.99 -4.64 -2.43
C ALA A 45 -8.11 -5.28 -1.35
N PHE A 46 -8.34 -4.89 -0.10
CA PHE A 46 -7.65 -5.40 1.10
C PHE A 46 -6.14 -5.16 1.11
N SER A 47 -5.66 -4.23 0.29
CA SER A 47 -4.25 -3.83 0.27
C SER A 47 -3.98 -2.71 1.26
N ASN A 48 -2.75 -2.69 1.78
CA ASN A 48 -2.31 -1.76 2.81
C ASN A 48 -1.08 -1.00 2.32
N VAL A 49 -1.14 0.33 2.34
CA VAL A 49 0.00 1.20 2.05
C VAL A 49 0.40 1.89 3.33
N GLN A 50 1.53 1.52 3.87
CA GLN A 50 1.96 1.95 5.20
C GLN A 50 2.60 3.35 5.18
N ASP A 51 3.03 3.79 6.36
CA ASP A 51 3.52 5.15 6.62
C ASP A 51 4.69 5.54 5.72
N ASN A 52 4.71 6.77 5.27
CA ASN A 52 5.81 7.37 4.50
C ASN A 52 6.09 6.70 3.15
N CYS A 53 5.18 5.91 2.62
CA CYS A 53 5.36 5.34 1.28
C CYS A 53 5.20 6.40 0.21
N VAL A 54 5.92 6.25 -0.89
CA VAL A 54 5.80 7.11 -2.06
C VAL A 54 5.49 6.23 -3.26
N LEU A 55 4.30 6.40 -3.84
CA LEU A 55 3.85 5.66 -5.00
C LEU A 55 3.61 6.60 -6.17
N HIS A 56 4.19 6.28 -7.32
CA HIS A 56 3.93 6.95 -8.59
C HIS A 56 3.33 5.94 -9.56
N GLY A 57 2.33 6.33 -10.32
CA GLY A 57 1.81 5.65 -11.49
C GLY A 57 1.89 4.12 -11.55
N CYS A 58 1.60 3.42 -10.46
CA CYS A 58 1.78 1.98 -10.33
C CYS A 58 0.46 1.27 -10.09
N THR A 59 0.50 -0.06 -10.18
CA THR A 59 -0.63 -0.93 -9.86
C THR A 59 -0.26 -1.83 -8.70
N VAL A 60 -1.04 -1.79 -7.64
CA VAL A 60 -0.96 -2.72 -6.52
C VAL A 60 -2.22 -3.56 -6.57
N GLU A 61 -2.06 -4.86 -6.75
CA GLU A 61 -3.19 -5.80 -6.83
C GLU A 61 -3.75 -6.07 -5.44
N ASP A 62 -4.69 -7.03 -5.33
CA ASP A 62 -5.39 -7.27 -4.08
C ASP A 62 -4.49 -7.86 -3.00
N LYS A 63 -4.82 -7.62 -1.73
CA LYS A 63 -4.19 -8.27 -0.57
C LYS A 63 -2.68 -8.04 -0.46
N CYS A 64 -2.21 -6.90 -0.95
CA CYS A 64 -0.79 -6.54 -0.86
C CYS A 64 -0.51 -5.71 0.39
N LEU A 65 0.70 -5.85 0.91
CA LEU A 65 1.21 -5.00 1.97
C LEU A 65 2.42 -4.23 1.46
N ILE A 66 2.31 -2.91 1.44
CA ILE A 66 3.41 -2.03 1.04
C ILE A 66 4.03 -1.46 2.32
N GLY A 67 5.20 -1.96 2.67
CA GLY A 67 5.87 -1.64 3.93
C GLY A 67 6.32 -0.20 4.05
N MET A 68 6.50 0.27 5.27
CA MET A 68 6.86 1.67 5.59
C MET A 68 8.09 2.13 4.83
N ASN A 69 8.08 3.39 4.41
CA ASN A 69 9.18 4.04 3.67
C ASN A 69 9.51 3.39 2.33
N SER A 70 8.61 2.61 1.75
CA SER A 70 8.82 2.03 0.43
C SER A 70 8.54 3.05 -0.66
N VAL A 71 9.20 2.86 -1.80
CA VAL A 71 8.98 3.66 -3.01
C VAL A 71 8.63 2.72 -4.15
N ILE A 72 7.51 3.00 -4.83
CA ILE A 72 7.10 2.22 -6.01
C ILE A 72 6.95 3.19 -7.18
N LEU A 73 7.67 2.92 -8.27
CA LEU A 73 7.76 3.84 -9.38
C LEU A 73 6.83 3.46 -10.54
N ASP A 74 6.78 4.34 -11.56
CA ASP A 74 5.81 4.28 -12.64
C ASP A 74 5.82 2.92 -13.36
N HIS A 75 4.61 2.45 -13.70
CA HIS A 75 4.39 1.21 -14.43
C HIS A 75 4.77 -0.06 -13.68
N ALA A 76 5.21 0.03 -12.43
CA ALA A 76 5.40 -1.17 -11.62
C ALA A 76 4.07 -1.82 -11.30
N VAL A 77 4.07 -3.16 -11.23
CA VAL A 77 2.90 -3.96 -10.85
C VAL A 77 3.29 -4.84 -9.68
N ILE A 78 2.58 -4.69 -8.58
CA ILE A 78 2.76 -5.54 -7.39
C ILE A 78 1.67 -6.61 -7.43
N GLY A 79 2.07 -7.86 -7.70
CA GLY A 79 1.13 -8.97 -7.86
C GLY A 79 0.39 -9.31 -6.58
N GLU A 80 -0.81 -9.88 -6.73
CA GLU A 80 -1.72 -10.19 -5.64
C GLU A 80 -1.04 -10.91 -4.48
N GLY A 81 -1.32 -10.48 -3.26
CA GLY A 81 -0.82 -11.11 -2.04
C GLY A 81 0.64 -10.85 -1.74
N SER A 82 1.30 -9.98 -2.49
CA SER A 82 2.72 -9.69 -2.29
C SER A 82 2.97 -8.74 -1.11
N ILE A 83 4.16 -8.84 -0.54
CA ILE A 83 4.65 -7.93 0.49
C ILE A 83 5.87 -7.20 -0.06
N VAL A 84 5.83 -5.88 -0.03
CA VAL A 84 6.99 -5.03 -0.26
C VAL A 84 7.59 -4.69 1.09
N GLY A 85 8.81 -5.13 1.34
CA GLY A 85 9.47 -4.91 2.61
C GLY A 85 9.74 -3.43 2.87
N ALA A 86 9.79 -3.05 4.15
CA ALA A 86 10.03 -1.67 4.55
C ALA A 86 11.31 -1.13 3.91
N GLY A 87 11.27 0.10 3.41
CA GLY A 87 12.42 0.77 2.79
C GLY A 87 12.80 0.26 1.41
N ALA A 88 12.04 -0.66 0.82
CA ALA A 88 12.33 -1.16 -0.52
C ALA A 88 12.02 -0.11 -1.58
N VAL A 89 12.77 -0.15 -2.69
CA VAL A 89 12.50 0.69 -3.86
C VAL A 89 12.22 -0.22 -5.05
N VAL A 90 10.96 -0.23 -5.47
CA VAL A 90 10.52 -0.98 -6.66
C VAL A 90 10.71 -0.09 -7.87
N ALA A 91 11.66 -0.45 -8.72
CA ALA A 91 12.01 0.35 -9.90
C ALA A 91 10.86 0.41 -10.91
N ALA A 92 10.87 1.46 -11.74
CA ALA A 92 9.88 1.65 -12.79
C ALA A 92 9.78 0.41 -13.69
N GLY A 93 8.56 0.03 -14.05
CA GLY A 93 8.31 -1.11 -14.94
C GLY A 93 8.52 -2.48 -14.33
N THR A 94 8.85 -2.58 -13.05
CA THR A 94 9.04 -3.88 -12.38
C THR A 94 7.72 -4.63 -12.26
N ILE A 95 7.70 -5.88 -12.69
CA ILE A 95 6.55 -6.76 -12.51
C ILE A 95 6.86 -7.74 -11.38
N VAL A 96 6.22 -7.54 -10.25
CA VAL A 96 6.37 -8.44 -9.09
C VAL A 96 5.33 -9.55 -9.21
N PRO A 97 5.76 -10.81 -9.30
CA PRO A 97 4.82 -11.94 -9.39
C PRO A 97 3.92 -12.00 -8.15
N PRO A 98 2.71 -12.58 -8.28
CA PRO A 98 1.85 -12.77 -7.12
C PRO A 98 2.57 -13.50 -5.98
N ARG A 99 2.19 -13.18 -4.74
CA ARG A 99 2.68 -13.84 -3.53
C ARG A 99 4.20 -13.78 -3.38
N SER A 100 4.78 -12.65 -3.72
CA SER A 100 6.23 -12.44 -3.57
C SER A 100 6.51 -11.55 -2.38
N LEU A 101 7.56 -11.89 -1.63
CA LEU A 101 8.21 -10.95 -0.73
C LEU A 101 9.35 -10.30 -1.50
N VAL A 102 9.27 -8.98 -1.70
CA VAL A 102 10.33 -8.21 -2.34
C VAL A 102 10.98 -7.27 -1.35
N VAL A 103 12.30 -7.17 -1.38
CA VAL A 103 13.09 -6.36 -0.45
C VAL A 103 14.26 -5.72 -1.17
N GLY A 104 14.75 -4.63 -0.61
CA GLY A 104 16.01 -4.00 -1.02
C GLY A 104 15.86 -2.87 -2.02
N ILE A 105 16.98 -2.34 -2.46
CA ILE A 105 17.12 -1.25 -3.43
C ILE A 105 18.14 -1.65 -4.49
N PRO A 106 17.74 -1.94 -5.75
CA PRO A 106 16.36 -2.13 -6.19
C PRO A 106 15.73 -3.38 -5.58
N ALA A 107 14.42 -3.36 -5.38
CA ALA A 107 13.71 -4.47 -4.75
C ALA A 107 13.78 -5.73 -5.62
N LYS A 108 14.06 -6.86 -4.98
CA LYS A 108 14.14 -8.17 -5.60
C LYS A 108 13.29 -9.17 -4.84
N VAL A 109 12.78 -10.17 -5.53
CA VAL A 109 12.04 -11.26 -4.91
C VAL A 109 12.97 -12.05 -3.99
N LYS A 110 12.63 -12.10 -2.70
CA LYS A 110 13.37 -12.86 -1.70
C LYS A 110 12.81 -14.25 -1.50
N LYS A 111 11.46 -14.38 -1.52
CA LYS A 111 10.79 -15.68 -1.40
C LYS A 111 9.36 -15.59 -1.90
N THR A 112 8.76 -16.76 -2.12
CA THR A 112 7.33 -16.89 -2.40
C THR A 112 6.57 -17.04 -1.08
N LEU A 113 5.47 -16.32 -0.94
CA LEU A 113 4.64 -16.35 0.26
C LEU A 113 3.62 -17.48 0.21
N THR A 114 3.29 -18.02 1.37
CA THR A 114 2.24 -19.03 1.53
C THR A 114 0.87 -18.35 1.69
N ASP A 115 -0.20 -19.13 1.60
CA ASP A 115 -1.55 -18.65 1.89
C ASP A 115 -1.65 -18.08 3.31
N GLU A 116 -0.98 -18.70 4.29
CA GLU A 116 -0.91 -18.21 5.66
C GLU A 116 -0.24 -16.84 5.76
N ASP A 117 0.85 -16.64 5.04
CA ASP A 117 1.55 -15.35 5.02
C ASP A 117 0.64 -14.25 4.49
N VAL A 118 -0.10 -14.51 3.41
CA VAL A 118 -1.03 -13.55 2.82
C VAL A 118 -2.19 -13.26 3.78
N ALA A 119 -2.78 -14.28 4.37
CA ALA A 119 -3.85 -14.11 5.36
C ALA A 119 -3.37 -13.32 6.57
N GLY A 120 -2.14 -13.54 7.01
CA GLY A 120 -1.51 -12.79 8.09
C GLY A 120 -1.35 -11.30 7.77
N SER A 121 -0.96 -10.98 6.55
CA SER A 121 -0.84 -9.60 6.08
C SER A 121 -2.19 -8.87 6.08
N VAL A 122 -3.24 -9.53 5.60
CA VAL A 122 -4.58 -8.96 5.57
C VAL A 122 -5.10 -8.76 6.99
N ALA A 123 -4.95 -9.75 7.86
CA ALA A 123 -5.36 -9.65 9.27
C ALA A 123 -4.61 -8.52 10.00
N ASN A 124 -3.33 -8.34 9.71
CA ASN A 124 -2.53 -7.26 10.28
C ASN A 124 -3.06 -5.88 9.86
N ALA A 125 -3.43 -5.71 8.60
CA ALA A 125 -4.02 -4.47 8.10
C ALA A 125 -5.35 -4.16 8.81
N ASP A 126 -6.21 -5.15 8.99
CA ASP A 126 -7.48 -5.00 9.72
C ASP A 126 -7.24 -4.61 11.18
N SER A 127 -6.23 -5.20 11.80
CA SER A 127 -5.85 -4.87 13.18
C SER A 127 -5.39 -3.41 13.31
N TYR A 128 -4.62 -2.91 12.35
CA TYR A 128 -4.20 -1.50 12.31
C TYR A 128 -5.42 -0.57 12.19
N LEU A 129 -6.38 -0.88 11.34
CA LEU A 129 -7.61 -0.08 11.22
C LEU A 129 -8.38 -0.02 12.54
N GLY A 130 -8.47 -1.13 13.26
CA GLY A 130 -9.09 -1.16 14.59
C GLY A 130 -8.38 -0.24 15.58
N LEU A 131 -7.06 -0.28 15.62
CA LEU A 131 -6.25 0.58 16.46
C LEU A 131 -6.41 2.06 16.09
N MET A 132 -6.52 2.36 14.81
CA MET A 132 -6.72 3.72 14.33
C MET A 132 -8.06 4.31 14.73
N THR A 133 -9.10 3.51 14.70
CA THR A 133 -10.43 3.95 15.17
C THR A 133 -10.37 4.35 16.65
N ILE A 134 -9.65 3.58 17.46
CA ILE A 134 -9.41 3.92 18.87
C ILE A 134 -8.60 5.21 18.98
N GLY A 135 -7.49 5.32 18.23
CA GLY A 135 -6.64 6.49 18.25
C GLY A 135 -7.32 7.77 17.79
N GLN A 136 -8.25 7.68 16.85
CA GLN A 136 -9.04 8.83 16.41
C GLN A 136 -10.00 9.34 17.49
N ALA A 137 -10.40 8.48 18.41
CA ALA A 137 -11.24 8.87 19.53
C ALA A 137 -10.43 9.54 20.66
N ASP A 138 -9.11 9.50 20.60
CA ASP A 138 -8.23 10.07 21.61
C ASP A 138 -7.63 11.40 21.12
N PRO A 139 -8.04 12.54 21.73
CA PRO A 139 -7.55 13.85 21.30
C PRO A 139 -6.03 14.02 21.42
N GLU A 140 -5.37 13.28 22.29
CA GLU A 140 -3.92 13.38 22.49
C GLU A 140 -3.14 12.72 21.34
N ASN A 141 -3.77 11.85 20.59
CA ASN A 141 -3.17 11.16 19.44
C ASN A 141 -3.36 11.91 18.12
N GLN A 142 -3.87 13.13 18.17
CA GLN A 142 -4.14 13.93 16.96
C GLN A 142 -3.03 14.95 16.69
N GLY A 143 -1.84 14.62 17.09
CA GLY A 143 -0.69 15.49 16.89
C GLY A 143 -0.29 15.68 15.45
#